data_b36447936cd1aed4e73317d931c9c6bc
#
_entry.id   b36447936cd1aed4e73317d931c9c6bc
#
_cell.length_a   1.000
_cell.length_b   1.000
_cell.length_c   1.000
_cell.angle_alpha   90.00
_cell.angle_beta   90.00
_cell.angle_gamma   90.00
#
_symmetry.space_group_name_H-M   'P 1'
#
loop_
_entity.id
_entity.type
_entity.pdbx_description
1 polymer ?
#
loop_
_entity_poly.entity_id
_entity_poly.type
_entity_poly.pdbx_seq_one_letter_code
_entity_poly.pdbx_strand_id
1 'polypeptide(L)'
;RVSYQTGFQNPAAQDQYIGLDIGQAVLMGSSPDNVDRFNMRLRGASGNSYNVTGNQVKMNSYTAASVQAGAPVAAGDLGNVGPQNVKSFDLGYRINGKKTALDINAYYTKWDNFISAVNVITPLYGSASNMMGLFALSQGDFKVFSYDANTDEIVNTYGVSAGFETNILNTFDLSGTYSYNKMQFDNPNSDYESGFNTPENRVVLTLGSAKLAENFSFNVTAKYHDNFMWEQSGFQDAMIPARTTFDASMLFQLPSLNSRVKIGGTNLGGEEYFMMAGSGAIGSQFYVGLTINP
;
A
#
# COMPACT_ATOMS: atom_id res chain seq x y z
N ARG A 1 -1.22 -22.18 -17.99
CA ARG A 1 -1.99 -22.37 -16.75
C ARG A 1 -3.17 -21.42 -16.76
N VAL A 2 -4.35 -21.93 -16.40
CA VAL A 2 -5.56 -21.13 -16.18
C VAL A 2 -6.09 -21.53 -14.81
N SER A 3 -6.48 -20.58 -13.98
CA SER A 3 -7.12 -20.86 -12.70
C SER A 3 -8.26 -19.87 -12.42
N TYR A 4 -9.28 -20.37 -11.74
CA TYR A 4 -10.34 -19.56 -11.15
C TYR A 4 -10.43 -19.92 -9.67
N GLN A 5 -10.46 -18.90 -8.83
CA GLN A 5 -10.45 -19.07 -7.38
C GLN A 5 -11.52 -18.17 -6.75
N THR A 6 -12.11 -18.65 -5.69
CA THR A 6 -12.98 -17.86 -4.81
C THR A 6 -12.49 -18.00 -3.39
N GLY A 7 -12.61 -16.95 -2.62
CA GLY A 7 -12.21 -16.95 -1.22
C GLY A 7 -12.92 -15.84 -0.45
N PHE A 8 -12.65 -15.81 0.83
CA PHE A 8 -13.06 -14.71 1.70
C PHE A 8 -11.91 -14.37 2.64
N GLN A 9 -11.91 -13.14 3.13
CA GLN A 9 -10.99 -12.66 4.14
C GLN A 9 -11.79 -12.05 5.30
N ASN A 10 -11.54 -12.53 6.50
CA ASN A 10 -12.08 -11.90 7.69
C ASN A 10 -11.34 -10.59 7.96
N PRO A 11 -12.02 -9.59 8.54
CA PRO A 11 -11.37 -8.36 8.98
C PRO A 11 -10.22 -8.68 9.94
N ALA A 12 -9.10 -7.94 9.82
CA ALA A 12 -8.03 -8.05 10.78
C ALA A 12 -8.49 -7.58 12.19
N ALA A 13 -7.76 -7.96 13.23
CA ALA A 13 -8.09 -7.52 14.58
C ALA A 13 -8.07 -5.99 14.71
N GLN A 14 -7.24 -5.32 13.95
CA GLN A 14 -7.18 -3.87 13.87
C GLN A 14 -8.48 -3.30 13.30
N ASP A 15 -8.95 -3.80 12.16
CA ASP A 15 -10.19 -3.34 11.51
C ASP A 15 -11.40 -3.53 12.40
N GLN A 16 -11.34 -4.48 13.32
CA GLN A 16 -12.42 -4.81 14.24
C GLN A 16 -12.39 -3.99 15.53
N TYR A 17 -11.21 -3.77 16.14
CA TYR A 17 -11.09 -3.41 17.55
C TYR A 17 -10.21 -2.20 17.84
N ILE A 18 -9.56 -1.57 16.87
CA ILE A 18 -8.74 -0.39 17.13
C ILE A 18 -9.58 0.74 17.73
N GLY A 19 -9.03 1.46 18.66
CA GLY A 19 -9.58 2.68 19.24
C GLY A 19 -8.42 3.57 19.67
N LEU A 20 -7.81 4.34 18.75
CA LEU A 20 -6.56 5.06 18.97
C LEU A 20 -6.65 6.50 18.46
N ASP A 21 -6.49 7.47 19.35
CA ASP A 21 -6.30 8.87 18.97
C ASP A 21 -4.83 9.11 18.61
N ILE A 22 -4.58 9.43 17.34
CA ILE A 22 -3.26 9.76 16.80
C ILE A 22 -3.03 11.29 16.69
N GLY A 23 -3.87 12.09 17.33
CA GLY A 23 -3.83 13.55 17.30
C GLY A 23 -4.60 14.13 16.12
N GLN A 24 -4.24 13.81 14.89
CA GLN A 24 -4.93 14.31 13.69
C GLN A 24 -6.30 13.62 13.48
N ALA A 25 -6.37 12.32 13.74
CA ALA A 25 -7.58 11.53 13.63
C ALA A 25 -7.69 10.51 14.76
N VAL A 26 -8.84 9.89 14.90
CA VAL A 26 -9.06 8.70 15.72
C VAL A 26 -9.25 7.52 14.77
N LEU A 27 -8.42 6.50 14.90
CA LEU A 27 -8.60 5.22 14.23
C LEU A 27 -9.64 4.40 14.99
N MET A 28 -10.66 3.93 14.29
CA MET A 28 -11.76 3.21 14.92
C MET A 28 -12.16 1.98 14.12
N GLY A 29 -11.87 0.80 14.69
CA GLY A 29 -12.38 -0.47 14.18
C GLY A 29 -13.87 -0.62 14.50
N SER A 30 -14.59 -1.30 13.64
CA SER A 30 -16.04 -1.26 13.63
C SER A 30 -16.75 -2.61 13.86
N SER A 31 -16.14 -3.55 14.57
CA SER A 31 -16.93 -4.70 15.05
C SER A 31 -18.10 -4.22 15.92
N PRO A 32 -19.26 -4.90 15.90
CA PRO A 32 -20.43 -4.45 16.65
C PRO A 32 -20.15 -4.16 18.14
N ASP A 33 -19.44 -5.07 18.80
CA ASP A 33 -19.13 -4.92 20.22
C ASP A 33 -18.05 -3.85 20.48
N ASN A 34 -17.18 -3.52 19.50
CA ASN A 34 -16.27 -2.39 19.62
C ASN A 34 -17.03 -1.06 19.51
N VAL A 35 -17.94 -0.96 18.53
CA VAL A 35 -18.80 0.22 18.37
C VAL A 35 -19.62 0.48 19.63
N ASP A 36 -20.19 -0.57 20.23
CA ASP A 36 -21.01 -0.45 21.44
C ASP A 36 -20.20 -0.03 22.68
N ARG A 37 -18.95 -0.49 22.78
CA ARG A 37 -18.07 -0.19 23.92
C ARG A 37 -17.24 1.07 23.74
N PHE A 38 -17.04 1.52 22.49
CA PHE A 38 -16.21 2.69 22.22
C PHE A 38 -16.79 3.94 22.89
N ASN A 39 -15.98 4.57 23.73
CA ASN A 39 -16.31 5.83 24.39
C ASN A 39 -15.01 6.58 24.65
N MET A 40 -14.78 7.64 23.93
CA MET A 40 -13.55 8.42 24.03
C MET A 40 -13.86 9.86 24.42
N ARG A 41 -13.13 10.39 25.41
CA ARG A 41 -13.24 11.79 25.81
C ARG A 41 -12.33 12.64 24.94
N LEU A 42 -12.94 13.48 24.12
CA LEU A 42 -12.24 14.36 23.17
C LEU A 42 -12.45 15.83 23.56
N ARG A 43 -11.44 16.65 23.30
CA ARG A 43 -11.49 18.08 23.55
C ARG A 43 -11.74 18.82 22.25
N GLY A 44 -12.73 19.70 22.22
CA GLY A 44 -13.05 20.56 21.11
C GLY A 44 -12.21 21.85 21.10
N ALA A 45 -12.26 22.59 20.01
CA ALA A 45 -11.59 23.89 19.85
C ALA A 45 -12.17 24.94 20.81
N SER A 46 -13.44 24.83 21.22
CA SER A 46 -14.05 25.67 22.26
C SER A 46 -13.42 25.48 23.65
N GLY A 47 -12.56 24.47 23.80
CA GLY A 47 -11.93 24.10 25.06
C GLY A 47 -12.75 23.15 25.94
N ASN A 48 -13.98 22.86 25.57
CA ASN A 48 -14.83 21.88 26.25
C ASN A 48 -14.43 20.44 25.88
N SER A 49 -14.75 19.51 26.77
CA SER A 49 -14.53 18.08 26.53
C SER A 49 -15.86 17.35 26.42
N TYR A 50 -15.94 16.45 25.47
CA TYR A 50 -17.13 15.68 25.15
C TYR A 50 -16.81 14.20 25.11
N ASN A 51 -17.76 13.36 25.50
CA ASN A 51 -17.66 11.91 25.32
C ASN A 51 -18.26 11.54 23.97
N VAL A 52 -17.45 10.99 23.08
CA VAL A 52 -17.88 10.51 21.77
C VAL A 52 -17.98 8.99 21.81
N THR A 53 -19.16 8.47 21.51
CA THR A 53 -19.42 7.02 21.45
C THR A 53 -19.25 6.48 20.05
N GLY A 54 -19.01 5.18 19.91
CA GLY A 54 -18.90 4.54 18.61
C GLY A 54 -20.17 4.67 17.77
N ASN A 55 -21.34 4.57 18.39
CA ASN A 55 -22.61 4.79 17.71
C ASN A 55 -22.79 6.24 17.22
N GLN A 56 -22.22 7.22 17.92
CA GLN A 56 -22.20 8.60 17.43
C GLN A 56 -21.32 8.71 16.17
N VAL A 57 -20.15 8.10 16.16
CA VAL A 57 -19.29 8.08 14.96
C VAL A 57 -20.00 7.39 13.81
N LYS A 58 -20.55 6.19 14.04
CA LYS A 58 -21.21 5.38 13.03
C LYS A 58 -22.42 6.06 12.36
N MET A 59 -23.25 6.75 13.14
CA MET A 59 -24.58 7.21 12.72
C MET A 59 -24.67 8.72 12.49
N ASN A 60 -23.77 9.50 13.05
CA ASN A 60 -23.94 10.95 13.17
C ASN A 60 -22.75 11.76 12.63
N SER A 61 -21.96 11.17 11.74
CA SER A 61 -20.82 11.84 11.12
C SER A 61 -21.17 12.47 9.77
N TYR A 62 -20.35 13.40 9.34
CA TYR A 62 -20.35 13.96 7.98
C TYR A 62 -19.25 13.29 7.14
N THR A 63 -19.46 13.20 5.82
CA THR A 63 -18.37 12.79 4.93
C THR A 63 -17.26 13.84 4.94
N ALA A 64 -16.01 13.43 4.99
CA ALA A 64 -14.89 14.35 5.06
C ALA A 64 -14.80 15.23 3.80
N ALA A 65 -15.05 14.65 2.63
CA ALA A 65 -15.04 15.36 1.35
C ALA A 65 -16.08 16.49 1.31
N SER A 66 -17.31 16.26 1.82
CA SER A 66 -18.35 17.28 1.84
C SER A 66 -18.04 18.46 2.76
N VAL A 67 -17.41 18.19 3.90
CA VAL A 67 -16.97 19.25 4.83
C VAL A 67 -15.84 20.07 4.21
N GLN A 68 -14.88 19.44 3.55
CA GLN A 68 -13.80 20.12 2.82
C GLN A 68 -14.34 20.98 1.68
N ALA A 69 -15.39 20.54 1.01
CA ALA A 69 -16.07 21.30 -0.04
C ALA A 69 -16.95 22.46 0.49
N GLY A 70 -17.07 22.61 1.82
CA GLY A 70 -17.89 23.65 2.46
C GLY A 70 -19.39 23.40 2.42
N ALA A 71 -19.83 22.19 2.04
CA ALA A 71 -21.22 21.78 1.96
C ALA A 71 -21.44 20.45 2.73
N PRO A 72 -21.40 20.48 4.08
CA PRO A 72 -21.44 19.26 4.90
C PRO A 72 -22.68 18.41 4.63
N VAL A 73 -22.44 17.13 4.30
CA VAL A 73 -23.45 16.11 4.06
C VAL A 73 -23.26 14.97 5.08
N ALA A 74 -24.36 14.53 5.68
CA ALA A 74 -24.35 13.40 6.60
C ALA A 74 -23.88 12.11 5.87
N ALA A 75 -22.94 11.38 6.47
CA ALA A 75 -22.44 10.13 5.91
C ALA A 75 -23.46 8.98 5.99
N GLY A 76 -24.48 9.10 6.86
CA GLY A 76 -25.44 8.04 7.09
C GLY A 76 -24.91 6.96 8.03
N ASP A 77 -25.45 5.75 7.94
CA ASP A 77 -24.96 4.59 8.68
C ASP A 77 -23.72 4.02 7.97
N LEU A 78 -22.57 4.08 8.64
CA LEU A 78 -21.30 3.58 8.10
C LEU A 78 -21.21 2.03 8.08
N GLY A 79 -22.18 1.35 8.68
CA GLY A 79 -22.13 -0.11 8.81
C GLY A 79 -21.17 -0.61 9.88
N ASN A 80 -20.90 -1.90 9.84
CA ASN A 80 -19.91 -2.58 10.66
C ASN A 80 -19.03 -3.43 9.74
N VAL A 81 -17.76 -3.59 10.11
CA VAL A 81 -16.84 -4.42 9.34
C VAL A 81 -17.21 -5.91 9.41
N GLY A 82 -17.23 -6.55 8.28
CA GLY A 82 -17.48 -7.97 8.10
C GLY A 82 -16.55 -8.58 7.05
N PRO A 83 -16.66 -9.89 6.76
CA PRO A 83 -15.82 -10.54 5.77
C PRO A 83 -15.98 -9.94 4.37
N GLN A 84 -14.86 -9.75 3.67
CA GLN A 84 -14.85 -9.45 2.24
C GLN A 84 -14.71 -10.73 1.41
N ASN A 85 -15.27 -10.74 0.22
CA ASN A 85 -15.23 -11.86 -0.69
C ASN A 85 -14.39 -11.54 -1.92
N VAL A 86 -13.72 -12.55 -2.44
CA VAL A 86 -12.84 -12.43 -3.59
C VAL A 86 -13.13 -13.50 -4.63
N LYS A 87 -13.13 -13.10 -5.90
CA LYS A 87 -13.19 -13.97 -7.07
C LYS A 87 -12.04 -13.58 -7.99
N SER A 88 -11.11 -14.52 -8.23
CA SER A 88 -9.92 -14.27 -9.05
C SER A 88 -9.87 -15.21 -10.24
N PHE A 89 -9.50 -14.65 -11.38
CA PHE A 89 -9.16 -15.38 -12.59
C PHE A 89 -7.70 -15.09 -12.94
N ASP A 90 -6.92 -16.17 -13.16
CA ASP A 90 -5.50 -16.08 -13.47
C ASP A 90 -5.18 -16.84 -14.76
N LEU A 91 -4.36 -16.22 -15.59
CA LEU A 91 -3.80 -16.81 -16.81
C LEU A 91 -2.28 -16.73 -16.76
N GLY A 92 -1.59 -17.84 -16.94
CA GLY A 92 -0.13 -17.89 -16.96
C GLY A 92 0.40 -18.70 -18.12
N TYR A 93 1.43 -18.16 -18.76
CA TYR A 93 2.16 -18.83 -19.82
C TYR A 93 3.65 -18.82 -19.54
N ARG A 94 4.30 -20.00 -19.58
CA ARG A 94 5.73 -20.13 -19.35
C ARG A 94 6.40 -20.96 -20.43
N ILE A 95 7.53 -20.45 -20.91
CA ILE A 95 8.42 -21.15 -21.83
C ILE A 95 9.78 -21.27 -21.17
N ASN A 96 10.35 -22.46 -21.15
CA ASN A 96 11.72 -22.71 -20.71
C ASN A 96 12.51 -23.31 -21.88
N GLY A 97 13.31 -22.50 -22.53
CA GLY A 97 14.27 -22.94 -23.55
C GLY A 97 15.65 -23.20 -22.94
N LYS A 98 16.59 -23.66 -23.79
CA LYS A 98 17.97 -23.95 -23.34
C LYS A 98 18.76 -22.71 -22.86
N LYS A 99 18.43 -21.54 -23.39
CA LYS A 99 19.13 -20.27 -23.10
C LYS A 99 18.20 -19.15 -22.67
N THR A 100 16.90 -19.31 -22.87
CA THR A 100 15.91 -18.27 -22.63
C THR A 100 14.72 -18.87 -21.90
N ALA A 101 14.29 -18.22 -20.85
CA ALA A 101 13.02 -18.45 -20.17
C ALA A 101 12.13 -17.22 -20.32
N LEU A 102 10.84 -17.45 -20.48
CA LEU A 102 9.79 -16.40 -20.52
C LEU A 102 8.65 -16.81 -19.63
N ASP A 103 8.17 -15.89 -18.82
CA ASP A 103 6.99 -16.09 -17.96
C ASP A 103 6.06 -14.89 -18.14
N ILE A 104 4.81 -15.13 -18.51
CA ILE A 104 3.78 -14.09 -18.67
C ILE A 104 2.59 -14.52 -17.83
N ASN A 105 2.12 -13.62 -16.98
CA ASN A 105 0.95 -13.83 -16.13
C ASN A 105 0.00 -12.64 -16.25
N ALA A 106 -1.30 -12.91 -16.24
CA ALA A 106 -2.34 -11.91 -16.13
C ALA A 106 -3.35 -12.37 -15.08
N TYR A 107 -3.89 -11.41 -14.34
CA TYR A 107 -4.93 -11.68 -13.35
C TYR A 107 -6.03 -10.63 -13.42
N TYR A 108 -7.22 -11.04 -13.02
CA TYR A 108 -8.36 -10.18 -12.74
C TYR A 108 -9.04 -10.67 -11.48
N THR A 109 -9.20 -9.78 -10.52
CA THR A 109 -9.83 -10.09 -9.23
C THR A 109 -10.94 -9.11 -8.95
N LYS A 110 -12.11 -9.64 -8.65
CA LYS A 110 -13.26 -8.89 -8.17
C LYS A 110 -13.39 -9.07 -6.67
N TRP A 111 -13.56 -7.95 -5.97
CA TRP A 111 -13.81 -7.90 -4.54
C TRP A 111 -15.26 -7.45 -4.31
N ASP A 112 -15.99 -8.18 -3.50
CA ASP A 112 -17.31 -7.84 -3.02
C ASP A 112 -17.22 -7.60 -1.50
N ASN A 113 -17.89 -6.59 -0.96
CA ASN A 113 -17.76 -6.21 0.45
C ASN A 113 -16.32 -5.82 0.84
N PHE A 114 -15.64 -5.07 0.02
CA PHE A 114 -14.24 -4.71 0.26
C PHE A 114 -14.08 -3.95 1.60
N ILE A 115 -13.12 -4.36 2.41
CA ILE A 115 -12.81 -3.70 3.69
C ILE A 115 -11.90 -2.51 3.39
N SER A 116 -12.33 -1.34 3.83
CA SER A 116 -11.56 -0.11 3.67
C SER A 116 -11.85 0.85 4.82
N ALA A 117 -10.96 1.82 5.01
CA ALA A 117 -11.23 2.93 5.89
C ALA A 117 -12.03 4.02 5.17
N VAL A 118 -12.97 4.61 5.88
CA VAL A 118 -13.69 5.81 5.45
C VAL A 118 -13.39 6.95 6.41
N ASN A 119 -12.95 8.09 5.88
CA ASN A 119 -12.67 9.27 6.69
C ASN A 119 -13.94 10.09 6.87
N VAL A 120 -14.35 10.25 8.13
CA VAL A 120 -15.53 11.00 8.50
C VAL A 120 -15.21 12.07 9.54
N ILE A 121 -16.05 13.11 9.58
CA ILE A 121 -15.96 14.19 10.54
C ILE A 121 -17.13 14.09 11.48
N THR A 122 -16.83 13.73 12.75
CA THR A 122 -17.83 13.58 13.79
C THR A 122 -17.93 14.86 14.64
N PRO A 123 -19.10 15.51 14.68
CA PRO A 123 -19.30 16.62 15.61
C PRO A 123 -19.26 16.10 17.05
N LEU A 124 -18.59 16.81 17.95
CA LEU A 124 -18.44 16.38 19.35
C LEU A 124 -19.74 16.48 20.14
N TYR A 125 -20.70 17.23 19.62
CA TYR A 125 -22.07 17.30 20.12
C TYR A 125 -23.05 17.53 18.96
N GLY A 126 -24.30 17.21 19.16
CA GLY A 126 -25.31 17.24 18.09
C GLY A 126 -25.20 16.03 17.17
N SER A 127 -25.69 16.16 15.95
CA SER A 127 -25.72 15.11 14.94
C SER A 127 -25.56 15.72 13.55
N ALA A 128 -24.98 14.99 12.63
CA ALA A 128 -24.88 15.39 11.21
C ALA A 128 -26.24 15.65 10.56
N SER A 129 -27.32 15.13 11.14
CA SER A 129 -28.68 15.33 10.67
C SER A 129 -29.38 16.60 11.25
N ASN A 130 -28.71 17.38 12.09
CA ASN A 130 -29.34 18.54 12.73
C ASN A 130 -28.42 19.77 12.81
N MET A 131 -29.04 20.94 13.08
CA MET A 131 -28.33 22.23 13.18
C MET A 131 -27.27 22.26 14.27
N MET A 132 -27.39 21.48 15.34
CA MET A 132 -26.41 21.46 16.41
C MET A 132 -25.08 20.83 15.95
N GLY A 133 -25.13 19.81 15.08
CA GLY A 133 -23.93 19.26 14.48
C GLY A 133 -23.21 20.28 13.57
N LEU A 134 -23.96 21.02 12.75
CA LEU A 134 -23.39 22.12 11.94
C LEU A 134 -22.79 23.22 12.81
N PHE A 135 -23.44 23.55 13.93
CA PHE A 135 -22.92 24.52 14.89
C PHE A 135 -21.63 24.01 15.53
N ALA A 136 -21.55 22.73 15.90
CA ALA A 136 -20.31 22.14 16.41
C ALA A 136 -19.18 22.25 15.39
N LEU A 137 -19.42 21.96 14.09
CA LEU A 137 -18.43 22.16 13.04
C LEU A 137 -17.96 23.62 12.94
N SER A 138 -18.87 24.57 13.00
CA SER A 138 -18.53 26.01 12.91
C SER A 138 -17.69 26.50 14.08
N GLN A 139 -17.78 25.86 15.23
CA GLN A 139 -16.98 26.16 16.43
C GLN A 139 -15.64 25.39 16.45
N GLY A 140 -15.38 24.51 15.47
CA GLY A 140 -14.22 23.62 15.49
C GLY A 140 -14.35 22.48 16.51
N ASP A 141 -15.55 22.24 17.04
CA ASP A 141 -15.84 21.16 18.00
C ASP A 141 -16.20 19.88 17.24
N PHE A 142 -15.21 19.34 16.53
CA PHE A 142 -15.31 18.09 15.78
C PHE A 142 -14.02 17.28 15.86
N LYS A 143 -14.07 16.05 15.45
CA LYS A 143 -12.89 15.18 15.32
C LYS A 143 -13.01 14.37 14.03
N VAL A 144 -11.88 14.21 13.35
CA VAL A 144 -11.77 13.28 12.22
C VAL A 144 -11.66 11.86 12.77
N PHE A 145 -12.44 10.96 12.20
CA PHE A 145 -12.34 9.53 12.45
C PHE A 145 -11.99 8.82 11.14
N SER A 146 -11.05 7.90 11.20
CA SER A 146 -10.82 6.88 10.19
C SER A 146 -11.52 5.63 10.67
N TYR A 147 -12.67 5.32 10.06
CA TYR A 147 -13.59 4.27 10.47
C TYR A 147 -13.50 3.10 9.50
N ASP A 148 -13.14 1.92 9.97
CA ASP A 148 -13.06 0.74 9.13
C ASP A 148 -14.46 0.20 8.83
N ALA A 149 -14.78 -0.01 7.56
CA ALA A 149 -16.08 -0.49 7.10
C ALA A 149 -15.96 -1.33 5.84
N ASN A 150 -17.02 -2.05 5.51
CA ASN A 150 -17.15 -2.62 4.16
C ASN A 150 -17.79 -1.61 3.24
N THR A 151 -17.28 -1.49 2.01
CA THR A 151 -17.94 -0.73 0.97
C THR A 151 -18.87 -1.63 0.14
N ASP A 152 -20.02 -1.11 -0.23
CA ASP A 152 -20.94 -1.77 -1.18
C ASP A 152 -20.46 -1.62 -2.65
N GLU A 153 -19.42 -0.82 -2.87
CA GLU A 153 -18.84 -0.60 -4.19
C GLU A 153 -18.12 -1.86 -4.68
N ILE A 154 -18.16 -2.06 -5.99
CA ILE A 154 -17.39 -3.13 -6.62
C ILE A 154 -15.95 -2.64 -6.79
N VAL A 155 -15.03 -3.35 -6.17
CA VAL A 155 -13.59 -3.10 -6.28
C VAL A 155 -12.98 -4.18 -7.17
N ASN A 156 -12.26 -3.74 -8.20
CA ASN A 156 -11.57 -4.64 -9.11
C ASN A 156 -10.06 -4.39 -9.06
N THR A 157 -9.29 -5.47 -9.05
CA THR A 157 -7.84 -5.40 -9.23
C THR A 157 -7.44 -6.25 -10.43
N TYR A 158 -6.59 -5.74 -11.28
CA TYR A 158 -6.09 -6.48 -12.43
C TYR A 158 -4.65 -6.11 -12.75
N GLY A 159 -3.98 -7.01 -13.41
CA GLY A 159 -2.61 -6.77 -13.79
C GLY A 159 -2.05 -7.80 -14.75
N VAL A 160 -0.89 -7.43 -15.30
CA VAL A 160 -0.09 -8.27 -16.18
C VAL A 160 1.34 -8.21 -15.71
N SER A 161 2.01 -9.35 -15.68
CA SER A 161 3.45 -9.40 -15.48
C SER A 161 4.13 -10.20 -16.58
N ALA A 162 5.29 -9.74 -17.02
CA ALA A 162 6.15 -10.44 -17.96
C ALA A 162 7.57 -10.49 -17.39
N GLY A 163 8.14 -11.68 -17.31
CA GLY A 163 9.52 -11.91 -16.92
C GLY A 163 10.27 -12.67 -17.98
N PHE A 164 11.52 -12.29 -18.20
CA PHE A 164 12.41 -13.03 -19.09
C PHE A 164 13.78 -13.20 -18.45
N GLU A 165 14.44 -14.25 -18.83
CA GLU A 165 15.85 -14.52 -18.54
C GLU A 165 16.50 -15.10 -19.79
N THR A 166 17.65 -14.58 -20.18
CA THR A 166 18.38 -15.09 -21.34
C THR A 166 19.88 -14.99 -21.15
N ASN A 167 20.60 -15.99 -21.68
CA ASN A 167 22.04 -15.97 -21.70
C ASN A 167 22.53 -15.47 -23.07
N ILE A 168 23.26 -14.34 -23.05
CA ILE A 168 23.81 -13.67 -24.22
C ILE A 168 25.28 -14.07 -24.37
N LEU A 169 25.64 -14.49 -25.57
CA LEU A 169 27.04 -14.88 -25.92
C LEU A 169 27.66 -15.93 -24.98
N ASN A 170 26.83 -16.74 -24.29
CA ASN A 170 27.24 -17.71 -23.27
C ASN A 170 28.04 -17.11 -22.09
N THR A 171 28.08 -15.79 -21.96
CA THR A 171 28.90 -15.06 -20.98
C THR A 171 28.04 -14.17 -20.10
N PHE A 172 27.04 -13.51 -20.65
CA PHE A 172 26.18 -12.57 -19.93
C PHE A 172 24.80 -13.13 -19.69
N ASP A 173 24.32 -12.96 -18.50
CA ASP A 173 22.94 -13.26 -18.11
C ASP A 173 22.15 -11.95 -18.05
N LEU A 174 21.14 -11.84 -18.91
CA LEU A 174 20.22 -10.71 -18.92
C LEU A 174 18.86 -11.21 -18.45
N SER A 175 18.31 -10.56 -17.44
CA SER A 175 16.95 -10.81 -16.97
C SER A 175 16.18 -9.52 -16.82
N GLY A 176 14.87 -9.61 -16.95
CA GLY A 176 14.00 -8.48 -16.75
C GLY A 176 12.62 -8.90 -16.33
N THR A 177 11.98 -8.02 -15.57
CA THR A 177 10.57 -8.14 -15.21
C THR A 177 9.87 -6.82 -15.46
N TYR A 178 8.67 -6.90 -16.02
CA TYR A 178 7.71 -5.81 -16.09
C TYR A 178 6.45 -6.23 -15.36
N SER A 179 5.86 -5.35 -14.59
CA SER A 179 4.54 -5.56 -14.00
C SER A 179 3.69 -4.30 -14.12
N TYR A 180 2.45 -4.52 -14.53
CA TYR A 180 1.38 -3.55 -14.52
C TYR A 180 0.30 -4.03 -13.54
N ASN A 181 -0.11 -3.18 -12.61
CA ASN A 181 -1.16 -3.49 -11.64
C ASN A 181 -2.07 -2.28 -11.48
N LYS A 182 -3.37 -2.52 -11.44
CA LYS A 182 -4.35 -1.45 -11.24
C LYS A 182 -5.46 -1.90 -10.32
N MET A 183 -5.86 -1.00 -9.44
CA MET A 183 -7.08 -1.12 -8.66
C MET A 183 -8.08 -0.08 -9.16
N GLN A 184 -9.32 -0.48 -9.26
CA GLN A 184 -10.41 0.35 -9.72
C GLN A 184 -11.62 0.17 -8.79
N PHE A 185 -12.17 1.30 -8.34
CA PHE A 185 -13.48 1.38 -7.73
C PHE A 185 -14.52 1.73 -8.81
N ASP A 186 -15.71 1.18 -8.73
CA ASP A 186 -16.81 1.53 -9.65
C ASP A 186 -17.21 2.99 -9.50
N ASN A 187 -17.10 3.55 -8.30
CA ASN A 187 -17.32 4.97 -8.04
C ASN A 187 -15.96 5.66 -7.81
N PRO A 188 -15.47 6.46 -8.77
CA PRO A 188 -14.18 7.16 -8.64
C PRO A 188 -14.20 8.29 -7.61
N ASN A 189 -15.38 8.69 -7.12
CA ASN A 189 -15.56 9.69 -6.06
C ASN A 189 -15.91 9.04 -4.71
N SER A 190 -15.49 7.82 -4.51
CA SER A 190 -15.70 7.10 -3.27
C SER A 190 -15.05 7.83 -2.09
N ASP A 191 -15.75 7.86 -0.94
CA ASP A 191 -15.18 8.34 0.33
C ASP A 191 -14.25 7.29 0.97
N TYR A 192 -14.16 6.08 0.39
CA TYR A 192 -13.30 5.01 0.85
C TYR A 192 -11.90 5.12 0.26
N GLU A 193 -10.90 4.84 1.07
CA GLU A 193 -9.50 4.79 0.64
C GLU A 193 -9.21 3.49 -0.12
N SER A 194 -8.41 3.57 -1.19
CA SER A 194 -8.03 2.37 -1.93
C SER A 194 -7.05 1.49 -1.16
N GLY A 195 -6.16 2.12 -0.41
CA GLY A 195 -5.07 1.46 0.29
C GLY A 195 -4.17 0.60 -0.62
N PHE A 196 -4.25 0.81 -1.94
CA PHE A 196 -3.53 -0.03 -2.92
C PHE A 196 -2.02 0.16 -2.85
N ASN A 197 -1.56 1.38 -2.61
CA ASN A 197 -0.16 1.75 -2.30
C ASN A 197 0.88 1.10 -3.23
N THR A 198 0.52 0.95 -4.49
CA THR A 198 1.31 0.21 -5.48
C THR A 198 1.41 1.01 -6.77
N PRO A 199 2.62 1.21 -7.33
CA PRO A 199 2.77 1.85 -8.63
C PRO A 199 2.12 1.00 -9.74
N GLU A 200 1.49 1.65 -10.71
CA GLU A 200 0.88 0.93 -11.84
C GLU A 200 1.95 0.20 -12.65
N ASN A 201 3.07 0.83 -12.95
CA ASN A 201 4.14 0.22 -13.73
C ASN A 201 5.42 0.06 -12.92
N ARG A 202 6.03 -1.12 -13.01
CA ARG A 202 7.35 -1.42 -12.47
C ARG A 202 8.17 -2.17 -13.50
N VAL A 203 9.43 -1.79 -13.62
CA VAL A 203 10.43 -2.48 -14.46
C VAL A 203 11.66 -2.79 -13.63
N VAL A 204 12.19 -3.99 -13.77
CA VAL A 204 13.49 -4.36 -13.23
C VAL A 204 14.28 -5.03 -14.36
N LEU A 205 15.49 -4.53 -14.62
CA LEU A 205 16.41 -5.11 -15.60
C LEU A 205 17.72 -5.41 -14.91
N THR A 206 18.24 -6.61 -15.10
CA THR A 206 19.48 -7.06 -14.51
C THR A 206 20.40 -7.61 -15.59
N LEU A 207 21.61 -7.12 -15.62
CA LEU A 207 22.70 -7.68 -16.43
C LEU A 207 23.80 -8.18 -15.48
N GLY A 208 24.20 -9.42 -15.64
CA GLY A 208 25.27 -10.03 -14.86
C GLY A 208 26.17 -10.92 -15.71
N SER A 209 27.27 -11.32 -15.13
CA SER A 209 28.12 -12.37 -15.65
C SER A 209 28.86 -13.08 -14.52
N ALA A 210 28.79 -14.40 -14.53
CA ALA A 210 29.60 -15.26 -13.69
C ALA A 210 30.82 -15.83 -14.44
N LYS A 211 30.95 -15.52 -15.75
CA LYS A 211 31.94 -16.12 -16.65
C LYS A 211 32.77 -15.08 -17.40
N LEU A 212 32.71 -13.81 -16.97
CA LEU A 212 33.47 -12.74 -17.64
C LEU A 212 34.98 -12.94 -17.45
N ALA A 213 35.37 -13.42 -16.28
CA ALA A 213 36.75 -13.85 -15.98
C ALA A 213 36.71 -14.98 -14.95
N GLU A 214 37.79 -15.74 -14.82
CA GLU A 214 37.87 -16.99 -14.03
C GLU A 214 37.43 -16.82 -12.55
N ASN A 215 37.78 -15.72 -11.92
CA ASN A 215 37.50 -15.47 -10.49
C ASN A 215 36.70 -14.20 -10.25
N PHE A 216 35.97 -13.73 -11.28
CA PHE A 216 35.25 -12.49 -11.21
C PHE A 216 33.82 -12.65 -11.74
N SER A 217 32.87 -12.14 -10.99
CA SER A 217 31.48 -11.97 -11.44
C SER A 217 30.95 -10.60 -11.08
N PHE A 218 29.98 -10.13 -11.83
CA PHE A 218 29.30 -8.88 -11.54
C PHE A 218 27.80 -8.97 -11.80
N ASN A 219 27.08 -8.02 -11.24
CA ASN A 219 25.66 -7.82 -11.46
C ASN A 219 25.36 -6.32 -11.40
N VAL A 220 24.57 -5.83 -12.35
CA VAL A 220 24.03 -4.46 -12.39
C VAL A 220 22.54 -4.54 -12.60
N THR A 221 21.78 -3.84 -11.78
CA THR A 221 20.31 -3.85 -11.82
C THR A 221 19.81 -2.41 -11.94
N ALA A 222 18.94 -2.16 -12.90
CA ALA A 222 18.14 -0.95 -13.01
C ALA A 222 16.70 -1.27 -12.58
N LYS A 223 16.12 -0.41 -11.74
CA LYS A 223 14.74 -0.53 -11.24
C LYS A 223 14.01 0.77 -11.51
N TYR A 224 12.83 0.67 -12.08
CA TYR A 224 11.93 1.80 -12.32
C TYR A 224 10.55 1.51 -11.76
N HIS A 225 9.88 2.53 -11.26
CA HIS A 225 8.46 2.53 -11.01
C HIS A 225 7.84 3.90 -11.27
N ASP A 226 6.54 3.90 -11.62
CA ASP A 226 5.74 5.12 -11.74
C ASP A 226 5.54 5.80 -10.38
N ASN A 227 5.09 7.03 -10.42
CA ASN A 227 4.51 7.68 -9.25
C ASN A 227 3.21 6.97 -8.85
N PHE A 228 2.94 6.97 -7.55
CA PHE A 228 1.69 6.43 -7.02
C PHE A 228 1.30 7.14 -5.74
N MET A 229 -0.02 7.16 -5.46
CA MET A 229 -0.52 7.66 -4.19
C MET A 229 -0.26 6.62 -3.11
N TRP A 230 0.35 7.07 -2.03
CA TRP A 230 0.41 6.33 -0.78
C TRP A 230 -0.70 6.85 0.13
N GLU A 231 -1.69 6.02 0.38
CA GLU A 231 -2.82 6.29 1.26
C GLU A 231 -2.60 5.56 2.57
N GLN A 232 -2.76 6.25 3.67
CA GLN A 232 -2.61 5.67 5.00
C GLN A 232 -3.68 6.23 5.91
N SER A 233 -4.66 5.41 6.22
CA SER A 233 -5.82 5.76 7.04
C SER A 233 -5.45 6.56 8.28
N GLY A 234 -6.05 7.74 8.42
CA GLY A 234 -5.83 8.65 9.55
C GLY A 234 -4.48 9.39 9.56
N PHE A 235 -3.61 9.16 8.58
CA PHE A 235 -2.36 9.91 8.38
C PHE A 235 -2.44 10.75 7.10
N GLN A 236 -1.33 11.32 6.73
CA GLN A 236 -1.24 12.13 5.54
C GLN A 236 -0.99 11.26 4.30
N ASP A 237 -1.86 11.38 3.31
CA ASP A 237 -1.61 10.83 1.98
C ASP A 237 -0.45 11.56 1.32
N ALA A 238 0.33 10.83 0.56
CA ALA A 238 1.45 11.41 -0.16
C ALA A 238 1.64 10.79 -1.53
N MET A 239 1.94 11.64 -2.50
CA MET A 239 2.39 11.18 -3.81
C MET A 239 3.85 10.74 -3.72
N ILE A 240 4.09 9.44 -3.90
CA ILE A 240 5.43 8.88 -4.04
C ILE A 240 5.88 9.10 -5.49
N PRO A 241 6.96 9.84 -5.74
CA PRO A 241 7.40 10.16 -7.10
C PRO A 241 7.87 8.93 -7.89
N ALA A 242 7.69 8.94 -9.19
CA ALA A 242 8.34 7.99 -10.09
C ALA A 242 9.87 8.09 -9.95
N ARG A 243 10.55 6.95 -10.03
CA ARG A 243 12.01 6.94 -9.92
C ARG A 243 12.66 5.77 -10.64
N THR A 244 13.95 6.00 -10.96
CA THR A 244 14.88 4.95 -11.40
C THR A 244 16.03 4.85 -10.41
N THR A 245 16.37 3.64 -9.99
CA THR A 245 17.53 3.37 -9.14
C THR A 245 18.44 2.34 -9.80
N PHE A 246 19.74 2.45 -9.54
CA PHE A 246 20.75 1.52 -10.02
C PHE A 246 21.45 0.86 -8.85
N ASP A 247 21.55 -0.46 -8.91
CA ASP A 247 22.32 -1.25 -7.96
C ASP A 247 23.44 -1.97 -8.73
N ALA A 248 24.59 -2.15 -8.11
CA ALA A 248 25.65 -2.96 -8.68
C ALA A 248 26.41 -3.74 -7.61
N SER A 249 26.90 -4.91 -8.01
CA SER A 249 27.79 -5.69 -7.16
C SER A 249 28.84 -6.43 -7.99
N MET A 250 30.01 -6.62 -7.38
CA MET A 250 31.12 -7.40 -7.91
C MET A 250 31.51 -8.45 -6.87
N LEU A 251 31.86 -9.63 -7.36
CA LEU A 251 32.35 -10.72 -6.54
C LEU A 251 33.71 -11.18 -7.07
N PHE A 252 34.70 -11.19 -6.20
CA PHE A 252 36.05 -11.70 -6.45
C PHE A 252 36.24 -12.99 -5.67
N GLN A 253 36.56 -14.07 -6.35
CA GLN A 253 36.98 -15.33 -5.72
C GLN A 253 38.49 -15.31 -5.48
N LEU A 254 38.89 -15.73 -4.30
CA LEU A 254 40.31 -15.81 -3.88
C LEU A 254 40.63 -17.28 -3.55
N PRO A 255 40.84 -18.15 -4.58
CA PRO A 255 41.00 -19.59 -4.37
C PRO A 255 42.13 -19.95 -3.44
N SER A 256 43.26 -19.23 -3.52
CA SER A 256 44.44 -19.45 -2.65
C SER A 256 44.20 -19.19 -1.15
N LEU A 257 43.14 -18.47 -0.82
CA LEU A 257 42.71 -18.13 0.55
C LEU A 257 41.42 -18.81 0.94
N ASN A 258 40.89 -19.73 0.11
CA ASN A 258 39.53 -20.30 0.28
C ASN A 258 38.46 -19.25 0.61
N SER A 259 38.56 -18.09 -0.02
CA SER A 259 37.78 -16.92 0.35
C SER A 259 37.12 -16.25 -0.87
N ARG A 260 36.12 -15.42 -0.62
CA ARG A 260 35.51 -14.53 -1.62
C ARG A 260 35.21 -13.17 -1.02
N VAL A 261 35.42 -12.12 -1.82
CA VAL A 261 35.08 -10.74 -1.47
C VAL A 261 33.95 -10.26 -2.35
N LYS A 262 32.87 -9.75 -1.76
CA LYS A 262 31.77 -9.11 -2.44
C LYS A 262 31.76 -7.62 -2.12
N ILE A 263 31.73 -6.78 -3.14
CA ILE A 263 31.62 -5.32 -3.03
C ILE A 263 30.38 -4.92 -3.82
N GLY A 264 29.58 -4.02 -3.28
CA GLY A 264 28.41 -3.54 -3.99
C GLY A 264 27.79 -2.31 -3.35
N GLY A 265 26.76 -1.81 -4.01
CA GLY A 265 25.95 -0.73 -3.49
C GLY A 265 24.58 -0.73 -4.14
N THR A 266 23.66 -0.06 -3.47
CA THR A 266 22.29 0.17 -3.92
C THR A 266 22.02 1.67 -4.04
N ASN A 267 21.12 2.03 -4.93
CA ASN A 267 20.81 3.43 -5.29
C ASN A 267 22.07 4.22 -5.66
N LEU A 268 22.90 3.64 -6.51
CA LEU A 268 24.19 4.22 -6.89
C LEU A 268 24.00 5.52 -7.68
N GLY A 269 24.56 6.62 -7.18
CA GLY A 269 24.48 7.94 -7.81
C GLY A 269 23.07 8.52 -7.83
N GLY A 270 22.11 7.89 -7.14
CA GLY A 270 20.72 8.34 -7.03
C GLY A 270 20.51 9.34 -5.90
N GLU A 271 19.46 10.12 -6.03
CA GLU A 271 18.96 11.00 -4.98
C GLU A 271 18.35 10.20 -3.83
N GLU A 272 18.30 10.80 -2.65
CA GLU A 272 17.54 10.25 -1.53
C GLU A 272 16.05 10.20 -1.85
N TYR A 273 15.38 9.15 -1.38
CA TYR A 273 13.98 8.94 -1.63
C TYR A 273 13.24 8.35 -0.44
N PHE A 274 11.93 8.51 -0.44
CA PHE A 274 11.02 7.88 0.51
C PHE A 274 10.28 6.72 -0.16
N MET A 275 10.03 5.66 0.58
CA MET A 275 9.20 4.53 0.12
C MET A 275 7.73 4.68 0.51
N MET A 276 7.47 5.42 1.58
CA MET A 276 6.14 5.73 2.09
C MET A 276 6.16 7.07 2.81
N ALA A 277 4.99 7.69 2.96
CA ALA A 277 4.85 8.91 3.77
C ALA A 277 5.35 8.68 5.21
N GLY A 278 6.09 9.63 5.76
CA GLY A 278 6.63 9.56 7.11
C GLY A 278 7.80 8.61 7.33
N SER A 279 8.28 7.89 6.30
CA SER A 279 9.50 7.08 6.43
C SER A 279 10.77 7.92 6.37
N GLY A 280 11.88 7.37 6.86
CA GLY A 280 13.21 7.96 6.64
C GLY A 280 13.62 7.92 5.18
N ALA A 281 14.42 8.91 4.75
CA ALA A 281 15.00 8.95 3.41
C ALA A 281 16.01 7.81 3.22
N ILE A 282 15.99 7.21 2.03
CA ILE A 282 16.92 6.15 1.62
C ILE A 282 17.88 6.73 0.59
N GLY A 283 19.13 6.86 0.97
CA GLY A 283 20.22 7.27 0.10
C GLY A 283 20.99 6.09 -0.51
N SER A 284 22.12 6.38 -1.12
CA SER A 284 23.05 5.35 -1.60
C SER A 284 23.66 4.56 -0.43
N GLN A 285 23.67 3.25 -0.54
CA GLN A 285 24.26 2.35 0.45
C GLN A 285 25.36 1.53 -0.20
N PHE A 286 26.48 1.36 0.51
CA PHE A 286 27.62 0.56 0.05
C PHE A 286 27.93 -0.54 1.06
N TYR A 287 28.36 -1.67 0.56
CA TYR A 287 28.73 -2.81 1.40
C TYR A 287 29.96 -3.54 0.87
N VAL A 288 30.71 -4.09 1.79
CA VAL A 288 31.79 -5.04 1.52
C VAL A 288 31.56 -6.27 2.38
N GLY A 289 31.61 -7.44 1.77
CA GLY A 289 31.45 -8.72 2.44
C GLY A 289 32.66 -9.62 2.17
N LEU A 290 33.20 -10.24 3.20
CA LEU A 290 34.19 -11.29 3.11
C LEU A 290 33.59 -12.61 3.57
N THR A 291 33.71 -13.65 2.74
CA THR A 291 33.35 -15.03 3.13
C THR A 291 34.58 -15.89 3.11
N ILE A 292 34.87 -16.56 4.21
CA ILE A 292 35.98 -17.51 4.36
C ILE A 292 35.36 -18.90 4.48
N ASN A 293 35.77 -19.81 3.62
CA ASN A 293 35.38 -21.22 3.67
C ASN A 293 36.57 -22.00 4.28
N PRO A 294 36.50 -22.45 5.54
CA PRO A 294 37.59 -23.15 6.19
C PRO A 294 37.84 -24.54 5.57
#